data_4d1fbe734a8096e67ae8c3d0dd07dc3a
#
_entry.id   4d1fbe734a8096e67ae8c3d0dd07dc3a
#
_cell.length_a   1.000
_cell.length_b   1.000
_cell.length_c   1.000
_cell.angle_alpha   90.00
_cell.angle_beta   90.00
_cell.angle_gamma   90.00
#
_symmetry.space_group_name_H-M   'P 1'
#
loop_
_entity.id
_entity.type
_entity.pdbx_description
1 polymer ?
#
loop_
_entity_poly.entity_id
_entity_poly.type
_entity_poly.pdbx_seq_one_letter_code
_entity_poly.pdbx_strand_id
1 'polypeptide(L)'
;RTSPDNDWFSVAWSPQLGLFAAVALNGTGNRVMTSPDGINWTSRVSAADNGWVSITWAAGLGLFVAVASSGNSNRVMTSPDGIVWTARASAADNGGLSVAWSSDLSLLVAVANSGTGNRVMTSPDGITWTARTSAADNSWESVVWSTELGLFASVASSGAGNRVMTSPDGITWTPRSH
;
A
#
# COMPACT_ATOMS: atom_id res chain seq x y z
N ARG A 1 -13.59 3.05 -24.80
CA ARG A 1 -13.39 2.60 -23.40
C ARG A 1 -13.32 3.85 -22.55
N THR A 2 -14.25 4.01 -21.62
CA THR A 2 -14.33 5.19 -20.75
C THR A 2 -14.02 4.77 -19.33
N SER A 3 -12.72 4.85 -18.94
CA SER A 3 -12.38 4.99 -17.54
C SER A 3 -12.61 6.45 -17.13
N PRO A 4 -12.90 6.74 -15.85
CA PRO A 4 -12.82 8.11 -15.35
C PRO A 4 -11.44 8.70 -15.66
N ASP A 5 -11.42 10.00 -16.01
CA ASP A 5 -10.16 10.71 -16.32
C ASP A 5 -9.47 11.14 -15.02
N ASN A 6 -9.05 10.15 -14.23
CA ASN A 6 -8.31 10.31 -12.98
C ASN A 6 -6.85 9.93 -13.18
N ASP A 7 -5.95 10.45 -12.33
CA ASP A 7 -4.54 10.04 -12.29
C ASP A 7 -4.41 8.66 -11.63
N TRP A 8 -4.59 7.60 -12.42
CA TRP A 8 -4.47 6.21 -11.96
C TRP A 8 -3.03 5.88 -11.63
N PHE A 9 -2.76 5.39 -10.44
CA PHE A 9 -1.41 5.28 -9.89
C PHE A 9 -0.95 3.84 -9.63
N SER A 10 -1.85 2.98 -9.18
CA SER A 10 -1.51 1.60 -8.83
C SER A 10 -2.64 0.64 -9.13
N VAL A 11 -2.30 -0.61 -9.44
CA VAL A 11 -3.25 -1.68 -9.75
C VAL A 11 -2.81 -2.99 -9.09
N ALA A 12 -3.77 -3.75 -8.57
CA ALA A 12 -3.55 -5.09 -8.04
C ALA A 12 -4.54 -6.09 -8.66
N TRP A 13 -4.14 -7.36 -8.71
CA TRP A 13 -4.95 -8.48 -9.15
C TRP A 13 -5.29 -9.39 -7.98
N SER A 14 -6.56 -9.75 -7.82
CA SER A 14 -7.02 -10.81 -6.92
C SER A 14 -7.34 -12.07 -7.72
N PRO A 15 -6.56 -13.16 -7.60
CA PRO A 15 -6.86 -14.42 -8.27
C PRO A 15 -8.11 -15.09 -7.69
N GLN A 16 -8.41 -14.87 -6.41
CA GLN A 16 -9.59 -15.42 -5.74
C GLN A 16 -10.89 -14.79 -6.25
N LEU A 17 -10.86 -13.50 -6.57
CA LEU A 17 -12.04 -12.77 -7.07
C LEU A 17 -12.08 -12.72 -8.61
N GLY A 18 -10.98 -13.09 -9.31
CA GLY A 18 -10.86 -12.86 -10.73
C GLY A 18 -11.00 -11.38 -11.10
N LEU A 19 -10.41 -10.47 -10.31
CA LEU A 19 -10.68 -9.05 -10.38
C LEU A 19 -9.41 -8.21 -10.23
N PHE A 20 -9.23 -7.26 -11.15
CA PHE A 20 -8.30 -6.14 -10.97
C PHE A 20 -8.98 -5.02 -10.17
N ALA A 21 -8.24 -4.37 -9.30
CA ALA A 21 -8.61 -3.10 -8.68
C ALA A 21 -7.48 -2.09 -8.86
N ALA A 22 -7.83 -0.88 -9.29
CA ALA A 22 -6.89 0.23 -9.45
C ALA A 22 -7.33 1.42 -8.60
N VAL A 23 -6.33 2.21 -8.16
CA VAL A 23 -6.53 3.40 -7.32
C VAL A 23 -5.91 4.64 -7.93
N ALA A 24 -6.48 5.82 -7.62
CA ALA A 24 -6.11 7.10 -8.21
C ALA A 24 -5.76 8.17 -7.18
N LEU A 25 -4.91 9.11 -7.59
CA LEU A 25 -4.52 10.29 -6.79
C LEU A 25 -5.64 11.30 -6.66
N ASN A 26 -6.45 11.49 -7.71
CA ASN A 26 -7.49 12.51 -7.80
C ASN A 26 -8.85 11.91 -8.22
N GLY A 27 -9.85 12.75 -8.34
CA GLY A 27 -11.24 12.41 -8.60
C GLY A 27 -12.13 12.73 -7.40
N THR A 28 -13.42 12.73 -7.56
CA THR A 28 -14.39 13.01 -6.49
C THR A 28 -15.27 11.78 -6.28
N GLY A 29 -15.06 11.07 -5.18
CA GLY A 29 -15.80 9.86 -4.82
C GLY A 29 -15.57 8.66 -5.74
N ASN A 30 -14.66 8.74 -6.73
CA ASN A 30 -14.48 7.74 -7.78
C ASN A 30 -13.01 7.33 -7.98
N ARG A 31 -12.22 7.33 -6.91
CA ARG A 31 -10.76 7.04 -6.95
C ARG A 31 -10.45 5.55 -6.94
N VAL A 32 -11.41 4.71 -7.28
CA VAL A 32 -11.25 3.27 -7.48
C VAL A 32 -11.93 2.89 -8.79
N MET A 33 -11.34 1.96 -9.51
CA MET A 33 -11.99 1.24 -10.60
C MET A 33 -11.62 -0.24 -10.55
N THR A 34 -12.49 -1.08 -11.06
CA THR A 34 -12.30 -2.53 -11.12
C THR A 34 -12.53 -3.08 -12.52
N SER A 35 -11.86 -4.19 -12.84
CA SER A 35 -12.03 -4.89 -14.12
C SER A 35 -11.84 -6.39 -13.96
N PRO A 36 -12.72 -7.22 -14.52
CA PRO A 36 -12.52 -8.68 -14.55
C PRO A 36 -11.59 -9.13 -15.70
N ASP A 37 -11.36 -8.29 -16.71
CA ASP A 37 -10.67 -8.65 -17.96
C ASP A 37 -9.48 -7.73 -18.32
N GLY A 38 -9.22 -6.68 -17.50
CA GLY A 38 -8.19 -5.67 -17.75
C GLY A 38 -8.51 -4.73 -18.91
N ILE A 39 -9.69 -4.88 -19.52
CA ILE A 39 -10.12 -4.18 -20.73
C ILE A 39 -11.27 -3.22 -20.42
N ASN A 40 -12.29 -3.74 -19.75
CA ASN A 40 -13.49 -2.99 -19.37
C ASN A 40 -13.41 -2.64 -17.88
N TRP A 41 -13.31 -1.34 -17.61
CA TRP A 41 -13.15 -0.83 -16.25
C TRP A 41 -14.42 -0.15 -15.75
N THR A 42 -14.80 -0.47 -14.52
CA THR A 42 -15.98 0.10 -13.87
C THR A 42 -15.53 0.95 -12.69
N SER A 43 -15.95 2.23 -12.67
CA SER A 43 -15.70 3.14 -11.55
C SER A 43 -16.39 2.65 -10.27
N ARG A 44 -15.72 2.83 -9.15
CA ARG A 44 -16.22 2.49 -7.80
C ARG A 44 -16.08 3.67 -6.87
N VAL A 45 -16.90 3.70 -5.83
CA VAL A 45 -16.80 4.73 -4.79
C VAL A 45 -15.62 4.39 -3.88
N SER A 46 -14.69 5.35 -3.73
CA SER A 46 -13.57 5.24 -2.78
C SER A 46 -14.05 5.53 -1.35
N ALA A 47 -13.38 4.96 -0.35
CA ALA A 47 -13.73 5.17 1.06
C ALA A 47 -13.52 6.62 1.53
N ALA A 48 -12.64 7.35 0.86
CA ALA A 48 -12.35 8.78 1.06
C ALA A 48 -11.70 9.36 -0.19
N ASP A 49 -11.75 10.69 -0.33
CA ASP A 49 -11.08 11.41 -1.42
C ASP A 49 -9.60 11.72 -1.07
N ASN A 50 -8.87 10.68 -0.63
CA ASN A 50 -7.44 10.74 -0.37
C ASN A 50 -6.66 10.40 -1.66
N GLY A 51 -5.42 10.90 -1.78
CA GLY A 51 -4.52 10.52 -2.87
C GLY A 51 -4.02 9.07 -2.68
N TRP A 52 -4.74 8.11 -3.26
CA TRP A 52 -4.39 6.69 -3.18
C TRP A 52 -3.24 6.39 -4.13
N VAL A 53 -2.13 5.84 -3.61
CA VAL A 53 -0.88 5.69 -4.36
C VAL A 53 -0.40 4.25 -4.49
N SER A 54 -0.89 3.34 -3.67
CA SER A 54 -0.52 1.93 -3.77
C SER A 54 -1.67 1.04 -3.33
N ILE A 55 -1.79 -0.11 -4.00
CA ILE A 55 -2.78 -1.15 -3.68
C ILE A 55 -2.13 -2.52 -3.79
N THR A 56 -2.50 -3.44 -2.90
CA THR A 56 -2.11 -4.85 -2.94
C THR A 56 -3.31 -5.74 -2.67
N TRP A 57 -3.24 -7.00 -3.10
CA TRP A 57 -4.14 -8.06 -2.68
C TRP A 57 -3.49 -8.90 -1.60
N ALA A 58 -4.02 -8.85 -0.40
CA ALA A 58 -3.60 -9.68 0.73
C ALA A 58 -4.39 -11.01 0.70
N ALA A 59 -3.86 -12.01 -0.02
CA ALA A 59 -4.58 -13.24 -0.32
C ALA A 59 -5.00 -14.02 0.92
N GLY A 60 -4.15 -14.05 1.96
CA GLY A 60 -4.45 -14.72 3.23
C GLY A 60 -5.55 -14.04 4.05
N LEU A 61 -5.79 -12.74 3.79
CA LEU A 61 -6.85 -11.95 4.44
C LEU A 61 -8.12 -11.85 3.58
N GLY A 62 -8.04 -12.19 2.29
CA GLY A 62 -9.12 -11.98 1.34
C GLY A 62 -9.46 -10.49 1.15
N LEU A 63 -8.46 -9.61 1.17
CA LEU A 63 -8.65 -8.16 1.13
C LEU A 63 -7.76 -7.48 0.09
N PHE A 64 -8.34 -6.57 -0.67
CA PHE A 64 -7.58 -5.46 -1.24
C PHE A 64 -7.26 -4.45 -0.13
N VAL A 65 -6.03 -3.97 -0.12
CA VAL A 65 -5.53 -2.96 0.83
C VAL A 65 -4.86 -1.86 0.04
N ALA A 66 -5.30 -0.61 0.22
CA ALA A 66 -4.69 0.55 -0.42
C ALA A 66 -4.20 1.55 0.63
N VAL A 67 -3.10 2.24 0.31
CA VAL A 67 -2.53 3.31 1.13
C VAL A 67 -2.50 4.64 0.38
N ALA A 68 -2.57 5.74 1.13
CA ALA A 68 -2.67 7.09 0.59
C ALA A 68 -1.54 8.00 1.05
N SER A 69 -1.16 8.94 0.17
CA SER A 69 -0.21 10.02 0.48
C SER A 69 -0.84 11.20 1.21
N SER A 70 -2.17 11.29 1.23
CA SER A 70 -2.95 12.36 1.89
C SER A 70 -4.11 11.78 2.71
N GLY A 71 -4.76 12.62 3.51
CA GLY A 71 -5.82 12.25 4.43
C GLY A 71 -5.44 12.57 5.87
N ASN A 72 -6.40 12.48 6.78
CA ASN A 72 -6.21 12.72 8.21
C ASN A 72 -6.69 11.49 8.99
N SER A 73 -5.74 10.72 9.50
CA SER A 73 -5.94 9.45 10.25
C SER A 73 -6.72 8.36 9.49
N ASN A 74 -6.90 8.49 8.15
CA ASN A 74 -7.67 7.58 7.30
C ASN A 74 -6.92 7.21 6.00
N ARG A 75 -5.58 7.09 6.08
CA ARG A 75 -4.71 6.84 4.92
C ARG A 75 -4.62 5.38 4.51
N VAL A 76 -5.53 4.56 4.98
CA VAL A 76 -5.71 3.17 4.55
C VAL A 76 -7.17 2.94 4.21
N MET A 77 -7.43 2.16 3.16
CA MET A 77 -8.74 1.59 2.90
C MET A 77 -8.63 0.13 2.51
N THR A 78 -9.67 -0.63 2.83
CA THR A 78 -9.75 -2.07 2.54
C THR A 78 -11.05 -2.43 1.86
N SER A 79 -11.03 -3.49 1.04
CA SER A 79 -12.21 -4.04 0.40
C SER A 79 -12.10 -5.56 0.25
N PRO A 80 -13.13 -6.35 0.64
CA PRO A 80 -13.14 -7.78 0.41
C PRO A 80 -13.57 -8.17 -1.02
N ASP A 81 -14.17 -7.25 -1.76
CA ASP A 81 -14.80 -7.52 -3.06
C ASP A 81 -14.37 -6.54 -4.18
N GLY A 82 -13.56 -5.53 -3.85
CA GLY A 82 -13.16 -4.45 -4.76
C GLY A 82 -14.27 -3.44 -5.05
N ILE A 83 -15.46 -3.61 -4.49
CA ILE A 83 -16.65 -2.79 -4.74
C ILE A 83 -16.98 -1.89 -3.57
N VAL A 84 -17.05 -2.47 -2.37
CA VAL A 84 -17.30 -1.74 -1.12
C VAL A 84 -15.98 -1.49 -0.40
N TRP A 85 -15.62 -0.22 -0.23
CA TRP A 85 -14.38 0.21 0.39
C TRP A 85 -14.63 0.83 1.76
N THR A 86 -13.83 0.45 2.74
CA THR A 86 -13.92 0.94 4.12
C THR A 86 -12.62 1.65 4.49
N ALA A 87 -12.72 2.89 4.95
CA ALA A 87 -11.58 3.63 5.49
C ALA A 87 -11.10 2.99 6.81
N ARG A 88 -9.78 2.94 6.97
CA ARG A 88 -9.11 2.43 8.16
C ARG A 88 -8.20 3.49 8.75
N ALA A 89 -8.04 3.45 10.07
CA ALA A 89 -7.08 4.32 10.74
C ALA A 89 -5.65 3.94 10.34
N SER A 90 -4.86 4.92 9.91
CA SER A 90 -3.42 4.75 9.72
C SER A 90 -2.69 4.84 11.05
N ALA A 91 -1.55 4.17 11.20
CA ALA A 91 -0.73 4.23 12.42
C ALA A 91 -0.10 5.62 12.63
N ALA A 92 0.07 6.38 11.57
CA ALA A 92 0.54 7.77 11.55
C ALA A 92 0.07 8.46 10.26
N ASP A 93 0.00 9.78 10.28
CA ASP A 93 -0.34 10.59 9.09
C ASP A 93 0.91 10.88 8.22
N ASN A 94 1.70 9.84 8.00
CA ASN A 94 2.83 9.89 7.06
C ASN A 94 2.32 9.71 5.63
N GLY A 95 3.00 10.34 4.65
CA GLY A 95 2.72 10.11 3.24
C GLY A 95 3.05 8.66 2.86
N GLY A 96 2.06 7.77 2.90
CA GLY A 96 2.23 6.38 2.46
C GLY A 96 2.47 6.33 0.95
N LEU A 97 3.45 5.54 0.50
CA LEU A 97 3.80 5.43 -0.92
C LEU A 97 3.67 4.01 -1.47
N SER A 98 3.88 2.98 -0.65
CA SER A 98 3.83 1.61 -1.11
C SER A 98 3.35 0.66 -0.02
N VAL A 99 2.60 -0.38 -0.40
CA VAL A 99 2.15 -1.46 0.48
C VAL A 99 2.40 -2.81 -0.16
N ALA A 100 2.92 -3.76 0.62
CA ALA A 100 3.16 -5.15 0.23
C ALA A 100 2.56 -6.14 1.23
N TRP A 101 2.19 -7.31 0.75
CA TRP A 101 1.72 -8.44 1.53
C TRP A 101 2.75 -9.56 1.54
N SER A 102 3.09 -10.06 2.71
CA SER A 102 3.82 -11.31 2.88
C SER A 102 2.86 -12.43 3.26
N SER A 103 2.73 -13.44 2.39
CA SER A 103 1.95 -14.65 2.68
C SER A 103 2.56 -15.48 3.80
N ASP A 104 3.89 -15.51 3.88
CA ASP A 104 4.65 -16.37 4.81
C ASP A 104 4.56 -15.85 6.24
N LEU A 105 4.56 -14.52 6.39
CA LEU A 105 4.43 -13.85 7.68
C LEU A 105 2.99 -13.48 8.03
N SER A 106 2.06 -13.63 7.09
CA SER A 106 0.68 -13.11 7.20
C SER A 106 0.69 -11.65 7.65
N LEU A 107 1.50 -10.82 6.96
CA LEU A 107 1.76 -9.45 7.36
C LEU A 107 1.73 -8.48 6.18
N LEU A 108 1.02 -7.38 6.36
CA LEU A 108 1.09 -6.20 5.51
C LEU A 108 2.18 -5.26 6.03
N VAL A 109 2.98 -4.74 5.11
CA VAL A 109 3.97 -3.69 5.36
C VAL A 109 3.71 -2.53 4.43
N ALA A 110 3.66 -1.32 4.97
CA ALA A 110 3.61 -0.09 4.18
C ALA A 110 4.76 0.83 4.56
N VAL A 111 5.29 1.55 3.56
CA VAL A 111 6.40 2.51 3.72
C VAL A 111 5.94 3.90 3.33
N ALA A 112 6.64 4.92 3.86
CA ALA A 112 6.28 6.33 3.73
C ALA A 112 7.49 7.22 3.44
N ASN A 113 7.22 8.38 2.81
CA ASN A 113 8.25 9.39 2.53
C ASN A 113 8.38 10.48 3.60
N SER A 114 7.49 10.52 4.58
CA SER A 114 7.47 11.51 5.65
C SER A 114 7.33 10.85 7.03
N GLY A 115 7.47 11.63 8.07
CA GLY A 115 7.53 11.16 9.46
C GLY A 115 8.97 11.10 9.99
N THR A 116 9.12 10.98 11.31
CA THR A 116 10.42 10.91 11.97
C THR A 116 10.51 9.60 12.76
N GLY A 117 11.41 8.70 12.33
CA GLY A 117 11.63 7.40 12.94
C GLY A 117 10.49 6.38 12.77
N ASN A 118 9.41 6.71 12.03
CA ASN A 118 8.19 5.90 11.93
C ASN A 118 7.67 5.76 10.49
N ARG A 119 8.60 5.68 9.52
CA ARG A 119 8.25 5.62 8.09
C ARG A 119 7.86 4.21 7.60
N VAL A 120 7.60 3.31 8.52
CA VAL A 120 7.06 1.97 8.26
C VAL A 120 5.85 1.77 9.16
N MET A 121 4.83 1.11 8.63
CA MET A 121 3.73 0.58 9.44
C MET A 121 3.39 -0.84 8.99
N THR A 122 2.93 -1.65 9.93
CA THR A 122 2.57 -3.05 9.71
C THR A 122 1.17 -3.36 10.18
N SER A 123 0.51 -4.34 9.55
CA SER A 123 -0.79 -4.82 9.96
C SER A 123 -0.93 -6.32 9.70
N PRO A 124 -1.40 -7.12 10.67
CA PRO A 124 -1.71 -8.54 10.47
C PRO A 124 -3.10 -8.78 9.88
N ASP A 125 -3.98 -7.77 9.87
CA ASP A 125 -5.41 -7.90 9.55
C ASP A 125 -5.91 -6.87 8.51
N GLY A 126 -5.06 -5.92 8.11
CA GLY A 126 -5.42 -4.81 7.23
C GLY A 126 -6.26 -3.70 7.91
N ILE A 127 -6.60 -3.87 9.18
CA ILE A 127 -7.50 -3.00 9.96
C ILE A 127 -6.72 -2.24 11.02
N THR A 128 -5.94 -2.98 11.81
CA THR A 128 -5.13 -2.43 12.91
C THR A 128 -3.70 -2.23 12.44
N TRP A 129 -3.24 -0.99 12.38
CA TRP A 129 -1.92 -0.63 11.92
C TRP A 129 -1.03 -0.16 13.05
N THR A 130 0.21 -0.63 13.07
CA THR A 130 1.22 -0.30 14.07
C THR A 130 2.40 0.38 13.40
N ALA A 131 2.79 1.58 13.89
CA ALA A 131 4.00 2.26 13.43
C ALA A 131 5.25 1.48 13.82
N ARG A 132 6.23 1.44 12.91
CA ARG A 132 7.53 0.77 13.10
C ARG A 132 8.65 1.74 12.80
N THR A 133 9.79 1.51 13.46
CA THR A 133 11.00 2.28 13.20
C THR A 133 11.59 1.88 11.85
N SER A 134 11.78 2.86 10.96
CA SER A 134 12.49 2.68 9.70
C SER A 134 14.01 2.66 9.94
N ALA A 135 14.77 2.03 9.03
CA ALA A 135 16.24 2.00 9.12
C ALA A 135 16.89 3.40 9.05
N ALA A 136 16.21 4.34 8.39
CA ALA A 136 16.57 5.76 8.30
C ALA A 136 15.34 6.57 7.90
N ASP A 137 15.39 7.88 8.12
CA ASP A 137 14.34 8.82 7.69
C ASP A 137 14.52 9.24 6.22
N ASN A 138 14.64 8.23 5.35
CA ASN A 138 14.70 8.41 3.90
C ASN A 138 13.28 8.40 3.30
N SER A 139 13.11 9.03 2.13
CA SER A 139 11.85 8.94 1.36
C SER A 139 11.71 7.54 0.77
N TRP A 140 11.07 6.63 1.51
CA TRP A 140 10.84 5.26 1.07
C TRP A 140 9.71 5.22 0.06
N GLU A 141 10.02 4.76 -1.18
CA GLU A 141 9.13 4.85 -2.34
C GLU A 141 8.41 3.54 -2.64
N SER A 142 9.08 2.41 -2.41
CA SER A 142 8.56 1.09 -2.76
C SER A 142 8.99 0.05 -1.75
N VAL A 143 8.11 -0.92 -1.50
CA VAL A 143 8.38 -2.12 -0.70
C VAL A 143 7.82 -3.35 -1.40
N VAL A 144 8.56 -4.45 -1.37
CA VAL A 144 8.15 -5.76 -1.89
C VAL A 144 8.53 -6.87 -0.89
N TRP A 145 7.82 -7.99 -0.96
CA TRP A 145 8.18 -9.23 -0.28
C TRP A 145 8.75 -10.23 -1.29
N SER A 146 9.85 -10.88 -0.94
CA SER A 146 10.36 -12.06 -1.65
C SER A 146 10.16 -13.30 -0.79
N THR A 147 9.31 -14.21 -1.26
CA THR A 147 9.07 -15.52 -0.63
C THR A 147 10.33 -16.37 -0.64
N GLU A 148 11.11 -16.35 -1.73
CA GLU A 148 12.32 -17.15 -1.90
C GLU A 148 13.44 -16.73 -0.95
N LEU A 149 13.54 -15.43 -0.65
CA LEU A 149 14.56 -14.90 0.24
C LEU A 149 14.07 -14.74 1.70
N GLY A 150 12.75 -14.82 1.92
CA GLY A 150 12.15 -14.55 3.23
C GLY A 150 12.41 -13.12 3.70
N LEU A 151 12.36 -12.14 2.79
CA LEU A 151 12.73 -10.76 3.08
C LEU A 151 11.77 -9.74 2.44
N PHE A 152 11.43 -8.72 3.21
CA PHE A 152 11.01 -7.43 2.65
C PHE A 152 12.24 -6.65 2.19
N ALA A 153 12.13 -5.99 1.04
CA ALA A 153 13.09 -5.01 0.56
C ALA A 153 12.36 -3.71 0.24
N SER A 154 12.94 -2.57 0.63
CA SER A 154 12.42 -1.25 0.34
C SER A 154 13.52 -0.36 -0.20
N VAL A 155 13.16 0.53 -1.14
CA VAL A 155 14.06 1.50 -1.77
C VAL A 155 13.59 2.92 -1.53
N ALA A 156 14.54 3.86 -1.50
CA ALA A 156 14.29 5.27 -1.22
C ALA A 156 14.86 6.19 -2.28
N SER A 157 14.19 7.34 -2.50
CA SER A 157 14.66 8.42 -3.38
C SER A 157 15.63 9.40 -2.69
N SER A 158 15.75 9.36 -1.36
CA SER A 158 16.63 10.20 -0.57
C SER A 158 17.58 9.38 0.31
N GLY A 159 18.56 10.03 0.94
CA GLY A 159 19.59 9.40 1.79
C GLY A 159 20.96 9.31 1.10
N ALA A 160 22.01 9.10 1.88
CA ALA A 160 23.39 9.01 1.42
C ALA A 160 23.97 7.63 1.75
N GLY A 161 24.09 6.76 0.72
CA GLY A 161 24.65 5.41 0.88
C GLY A 161 23.75 4.40 1.63
N ASN A 162 22.48 4.74 1.91
CA ASN A 162 21.55 3.91 2.70
C ASN A 162 20.13 3.93 2.11
N ARG A 163 20.02 3.96 0.78
CA ARG A 163 18.72 4.04 0.07
C ARG A 163 18.03 2.69 -0.12
N VAL A 164 18.55 1.66 0.51
CA VAL A 164 17.94 0.33 0.55
C VAL A 164 17.85 -0.11 2.00
N MET A 165 16.73 -0.68 2.39
CA MET A 165 16.59 -1.38 3.66
C MET A 165 15.89 -2.73 3.44
N THR A 166 16.22 -3.69 4.29
CA THR A 166 15.58 -5.02 4.27
C THR A 166 15.13 -5.43 5.66
N SER A 167 14.13 -6.31 5.72
CA SER A 167 13.60 -6.84 6.96
C SER A 167 13.11 -8.28 6.77
N PRO A 168 13.49 -9.23 7.63
CA PRO A 168 12.95 -10.59 7.61
C PRO A 168 11.59 -10.71 8.28
N ASP A 169 11.18 -9.72 9.07
CA ASP A 169 9.97 -9.76 9.91
C ASP A 169 9.01 -8.57 9.71
N GLY A 170 9.38 -7.62 8.84
CA GLY A 170 8.62 -6.37 8.61
C GLY A 170 8.70 -5.37 9.78
N ILE A 171 9.38 -5.71 10.87
CA ILE A 171 9.45 -4.93 12.12
C ILE A 171 10.84 -4.34 12.32
N THR A 172 11.87 -5.17 12.18
CA THR A 172 13.27 -4.77 12.32
C THR A 172 13.89 -4.52 10.95
N TRP A 173 14.26 -3.27 10.69
CA TRP A 173 14.77 -2.86 9.39
C TRP A 173 16.28 -2.56 9.44
N THR A 174 17.01 -3.17 8.52
CA THR A 174 18.47 -3.00 8.40
C THR A 174 18.79 -2.19 7.15
N PRO A 175 19.53 -1.07 7.26
CA PRO A 175 20.00 -0.33 6.10
C PRO A 175 21.02 -1.16 5.32
N ARG A 176 21.04 -1.03 4.00
CA ARG A 176 22.00 -1.67 3.11
C ARG A 176 22.82 -0.60 2.40
N SER A 177 24.12 -0.76 2.42
CA SER A 177 25.05 0.07 1.65
C SER A 177 25.05 -0.34 0.18
N HIS A 178 25.26 0.62 -0.69
CA HIS A 178 25.43 0.44 -2.15
C HIS A 178 26.58 1.32 -2.64
#